data_362f957c5a866b455f3189c341d2d63d
#
_entry.id   362f957c5a866b455f3189c341d2d63d
#
_cell.length_a   1.000
_cell.length_b   1.000
_cell.length_c   1.000
_cell.angle_alpha   90.00
_cell.angle_beta   90.00
_cell.angle_gamma   90.00
#
_symmetry.space_group_name_H-M   'P 1'
#
loop_
_entity.id
_entity.type
_entity.pdbx_description
1 polymer ?
#
loop_
_entity_poly.entity_id
_entity_poly.type
_entity_poly.pdbx_seq_one_letter_code
_entity_poly.pdbx_strand_id
1 'polypeptide(L)'
;MLSLPTTLAVVLAAGTVQAAPPLSTLGKAEGRVDIIAWPSFIERGETDPAYDWVTPFERETGCRVNAKIATTSDEMVSLMARGGYDLVTASGDATLRLIAAGRVQPLNIELIANWNNLDPRLQNGDWHTVDGVHYGVPFLWGPLPLMYNTDVFKQPPNSWQIVFEEQILPDGKSNKGRVQAYDGPIYLADAALYLKSQRPELGISDPYQLNESQYAAVLELLRGQHRLIHRYWHDVSIQMNDFRHEGVVASQGWPYTINTLQSEGQPIASVIPKEGAIGWADTQMLHVDAAHPVCAYLWLNWALEPKLQGDLAAWFRSVPVVPAACSGNALLGEEGCVRNGFDSFDQLAFWKTPQSEGGQYVPYSRWVQDYIAIMGGR
;
A
#
# COMPACT_ATOMS: atom_id res chain seq x y z
N MET A 1 -3.99 30.14 65.48
CA MET A 1 -4.87 30.10 64.30
C MET A 1 -4.00 29.67 63.11
N LEU A 2 -4.05 28.38 62.76
CA LEU A 2 -3.34 27.86 61.59
C LEU A 2 -4.37 27.73 60.46
N SER A 3 -4.18 28.44 59.38
CA SER A 3 -4.96 28.32 58.16
C SER A 3 -4.40 27.17 57.29
N LEU A 4 -5.20 26.12 57.01
CA LEU A 4 -4.91 25.09 56.02
C LEU A 4 -5.14 25.63 54.61
N PRO A 5 -4.27 25.33 53.63
CA PRO A 5 -4.54 25.63 52.23
C PRO A 5 -5.48 24.58 51.62
N THR A 6 -6.58 25.01 51.04
CA THR A 6 -7.50 24.18 50.26
C THR A 6 -6.92 23.94 48.88
N THR A 7 -6.48 22.73 48.62
CA THR A 7 -5.97 22.32 47.26
C THR A 7 -7.19 22.02 46.37
N LEU A 8 -7.41 22.84 45.38
CA LEU A 8 -8.42 22.61 44.34
C LEU A 8 -7.90 21.58 43.33
N ALA A 9 -8.45 20.36 43.35
CA ALA A 9 -8.15 19.35 42.37
C ALA A 9 -8.95 19.63 41.08
N VAL A 10 -8.26 20.05 40.03
CA VAL A 10 -8.84 20.16 38.67
C VAL A 10 -8.88 18.76 38.08
N VAL A 11 -10.06 18.17 38.00
CA VAL A 11 -10.30 16.92 37.26
C VAL A 11 -10.39 17.27 35.76
N LEU A 12 -9.34 17.01 35.01
CA LEU A 12 -9.39 17.04 33.56
C LEU A 12 -10.21 15.82 33.09
N ALA A 13 -11.45 16.04 32.69
CA ALA A 13 -12.25 15.07 31.98
C ALA A 13 -11.62 14.87 30.59
N ALA A 14 -10.97 13.75 30.35
CA ALA A 14 -10.61 13.30 29.01
C ALA A 14 -11.92 12.99 28.27
N GLY A 15 -12.40 13.96 27.49
CA GLY A 15 -13.51 13.74 26.58
C GLY A 15 -13.07 12.71 25.53
N THR A 16 -13.68 11.54 25.53
CA THR A 16 -13.61 10.63 24.39
C THR A 16 -14.26 11.34 23.21
N VAL A 17 -13.45 11.70 22.20
CA VAL A 17 -13.97 12.15 20.90
C VAL A 17 -14.69 10.95 20.30
N GLN A 18 -15.99 10.92 20.43
CA GLN A 18 -16.82 9.90 19.80
C GLN A 18 -16.92 10.26 18.34
N ALA A 19 -16.42 9.39 17.46
CA ALA A 19 -16.56 9.57 16.02
C ALA A 19 -18.03 9.80 15.66
N ALA A 20 -18.29 10.75 14.76
CA ALA A 20 -19.65 10.95 14.25
C ALA A 20 -20.18 9.63 13.66
N PRO A 21 -21.47 9.31 13.84
CA PRO A 21 -22.02 8.11 13.24
C PRO A 21 -21.92 8.21 11.71
N PRO A 22 -21.67 7.08 11.03
CA PRO A 22 -21.61 7.09 9.56
C PRO A 22 -22.89 7.65 8.94
N LEU A 23 -22.78 8.23 7.76
CA LEU A 23 -23.92 8.73 7.01
C LEU A 23 -24.99 7.62 6.88
N SER A 24 -26.25 7.93 7.21
CA SER A 24 -27.34 6.94 7.19
C SER A 24 -28.12 6.91 5.85
N THR A 25 -28.09 8.01 5.10
CA THR A 25 -28.76 8.16 3.81
C THR A 25 -27.98 9.13 2.92
N LEU A 26 -27.97 8.89 1.61
CA LEU A 26 -27.44 9.86 0.66
C LEU A 26 -28.44 11.01 0.49
N GLY A 27 -27.99 12.22 0.77
CA GLY A 27 -28.74 13.44 0.54
C GLY A 27 -28.48 14.02 -0.87
N LYS A 28 -28.68 15.33 -0.98
CA LYS A 28 -28.31 16.05 -2.21
C LYS A 28 -26.78 16.19 -2.29
N ALA A 29 -26.23 15.92 -3.49
CA ALA A 29 -24.82 16.12 -3.76
C ALA A 29 -24.38 17.57 -3.52
N GLU A 30 -23.22 17.75 -2.90
CA GLU A 30 -22.67 19.07 -2.51
C GLU A 30 -22.00 19.79 -3.69
N GLY A 31 -21.82 19.10 -4.82
CA GLY A 31 -21.30 19.65 -6.07
C GLY A 31 -19.78 19.55 -6.21
N ARG A 32 -19.05 19.01 -5.23
CA ARG A 32 -17.62 18.73 -5.34
C ARG A 32 -17.17 17.65 -4.37
N VAL A 33 -15.98 17.09 -4.61
CA VAL A 33 -15.24 16.22 -3.69
C VAL A 33 -13.76 16.56 -3.77
N ASP A 34 -13.12 16.70 -2.61
CA ASP A 34 -11.71 17.03 -2.48
C ASP A 34 -10.94 15.75 -2.05
N ILE A 35 -10.07 15.22 -2.94
CA ILE A 35 -9.42 13.93 -2.78
C ILE A 35 -7.90 14.09 -2.67
N ILE A 36 -7.28 13.51 -1.64
CA ILE A 36 -5.83 13.28 -1.61
C ILE A 36 -5.56 11.97 -2.34
N ALA A 37 -4.73 11.99 -3.37
CA ALA A 37 -4.46 10.84 -4.21
C ALA A 37 -2.99 10.71 -4.57
N TRP A 38 -2.58 9.48 -4.91
CA TRP A 38 -1.31 9.23 -5.56
C TRP A 38 -1.26 9.89 -6.94
N PRO A 39 -0.06 10.17 -7.48
CA PRO A 39 0.07 10.64 -8.85
C PRO A 39 -0.67 9.73 -9.82
N SER A 40 -1.39 10.34 -10.77
CA SER A 40 -2.14 9.64 -11.83
C SER A 40 -3.32 8.74 -11.37
N PHE A 41 -3.74 8.81 -10.10
CA PHE A 41 -4.96 8.11 -9.62
C PHE A 41 -6.25 8.85 -10.03
N ILE A 42 -6.14 10.11 -10.41
CA ILE A 42 -7.26 10.96 -10.81
C ILE A 42 -6.99 11.46 -12.23
N GLU A 43 -7.44 10.69 -13.24
CA GLU A 43 -7.20 10.97 -14.65
C GLU A 43 -8.44 11.47 -15.39
N ARG A 44 -8.21 12.51 -16.22
CA ARG A 44 -9.22 13.18 -17.07
C ARG A 44 -8.93 13.04 -18.56
N GLY A 45 -8.09 12.10 -18.95
CA GLY A 45 -7.61 11.97 -20.32
C GLY A 45 -6.61 13.03 -20.76
N GLU A 46 -6.02 13.78 -19.84
CA GLU A 46 -5.04 14.82 -20.16
C GLU A 46 -3.70 14.22 -20.58
N THR A 47 -3.30 13.12 -19.97
CA THR A 47 -2.07 12.40 -20.30
C THR A 47 -2.27 11.49 -21.51
N ASP A 48 -3.38 10.73 -21.51
CA ASP A 48 -3.81 9.85 -22.60
C ASP A 48 -5.35 9.86 -22.65
N PRO A 49 -5.95 10.30 -23.76
CA PRO A 49 -7.42 10.39 -23.89
C PRO A 49 -8.18 9.07 -23.70
N ALA A 50 -7.49 7.91 -23.75
CA ALA A 50 -8.10 6.62 -23.49
C ALA A 50 -8.40 6.41 -21.97
N TYR A 51 -7.79 7.20 -21.09
CA TYR A 51 -7.87 7.06 -19.65
C TYR A 51 -8.56 8.25 -19.00
N ASP A 52 -9.88 8.27 -19.03
CA ASP A 52 -10.72 9.30 -18.39
C ASP A 52 -11.84 8.64 -17.59
N TRP A 53 -11.68 8.59 -16.28
CA TRP A 53 -12.74 8.12 -15.36
C TRP A 53 -13.32 9.24 -14.49
N VAL A 54 -12.76 10.45 -14.57
CA VAL A 54 -13.23 11.59 -13.79
C VAL A 54 -14.32 12.38 -14.52
N THR A 55 -14.13 12.72 -15.80
CA THR A 55 -15.11 13.52 -16.55
C THR A 55 -16.49 12.87 -16.62
N PRO A 56 -16.63 11.54 -16.86
CA PRO A 56 -17.93 10.88 -16.79
C PRO A 56 -18.58 10.97 -15.40
N PHE A 57 -17.81 10.78 -14.31
CA PHE A 57 -18.30 10.92 -12.95
C PHE A 57 -18.88 12.32 -12.69
N GLU A 58 -18.13 13.37 -13.03
CA GLU A 58 -18.56 14.75 -12.84
C GLU A 58 -19.85 15.06 -13.61
N ARG A 59 -19.93 14.57 -14.84
CA ARG A 59 -21.13 14.76 -15.69
C ARG A 59 -22.36 14.06 -15.10
N GLU A 60 -22.20 12.84 -14.57
CA GLU A 60 -23.31 12.02 -14.09
C GLU A 60 -23.79 12.44 -12.70
N THR A 61 -22.88 12.87 -11.83
CA THR A 61 -23.19 13.17 -10.43
C THR A 61 -23.31 14.66 -10.14
N GLY A 62 -22.74 15.51 -10.98
CA GLY A 62 -22.58 16.94 -10.70
C GLY A 62 -21.53 17.24 -9.62
N CYS A 63 -20.78 16.25 -9.15
CA CYS A 63 -19.71 16.39 -8.16
C CYS A 63 -18.37 16.63 -8.87
N ARG A 64 -17.86 17.86 -8.82
CA ARG A 64 -16.53 18.19 -9.35
C ARG A 64 -15.44 17.55 -8.48
N VAL A 65 -14.48 16.87 -9.11
CA VAL A 65 -13.34 16.26 -8.42
C VAL A 65 -12.17 17.23 -8.36
N ASN A 66 -11.69 17.55 -7.16
CA ASN A 66 -10.46 18.29 -6.95
C ASN A 66 -9.43 17.33 -6.33
N ALA A 67 -8.28 17.17 -6.99
CA ALA A 67 -7.22 16.30 -6.52
C ALA A 67 -6.08 17.08 -5.87
N LYS A 68 -5.65 16.66 -4.69
CA LYS A 68 -4.38 16.99 -4.08
C LYS A 68 -3.44 15.79 -4.23
N ILE A 69 -2.44 15.93 -5.06
CA ILE A 69 -1.43 14.87 -5.23
C ILE A 69 -0.49 14.86 -4.03
N ALA A 70 -0.29 13.68 -3.48
CA ALA A 70 0.70 13.35 -2.46
C ALA A 70 1.58 12.20 -2.97
N THR A 71 2.85 12.19 -2.60
CA THR A 71 3.84 11.25 -3.13
C THR A 71 4.33 10.24 -2.10
N THR A 72 3.91 10.39 -0.84
CA THR A 72 4.25 9.47 0.26
C THR A 72 3.06 9.27 1.19
N SER A 73 2.99 8.09 1.84
CA SER A 73 2.01 7.80 2.88
C SER A 73 2.07 8.80 4.04
N ASP A 74 3.27 9.25 4.43
CA ASP A 74 3.44 10.24 5.50
C ASP A 74 2.89 11.62 5.12
N GLU A 75 3.05 12.03 3.85
CA GLU A 75 2.41 13.24 3.35
C GLU A 75 0.88 13.14 3.42
N MET A 76 0.30 12.00 3.03
CA MET A 76 -1.15 11.76 3.11
C MET A 76 -1.67 11.82 4.55
N VAL A 77 -0.99 11.16 5.49
CA VAL A 77 -1.32 11.23 6.92
C VAL A 77 -1.25 12.67 7.43
N SER A 78 -0.24 13.42 7.04
CA SER A 78 -0.05 14.82 7.42
C SER A 78 -1.15 15.74 6.83
N LEU A 79 -1.53 15.52 5.56
CA LEU A 79 -2.62 16.25 4.89
C LEU A 79 -3.96 15.98 5.58
N MET A 80 -4.26 14.71 5.88
CA MET A 80 -5.48 14.32 6.60
C MET A 80 -5.52 14.89 8.02
N ALA A 81 -4.37 15.01 8.70
CA ALA A 81 -4.31 15.66 10.01
C ALA A 81 -4.63 17.16 9.96
N ARG A 82 -4.30 17.83 8.85
CA ARG A 82 -4.65 19.27 8.63
C ARG A 82 -6.11 19.47 8.25
N GLY A 83 -6.78 18.46 7.69
CA GLY A 83 -8.16 18.55 7.21
C GLY A 83 -8.32 19.34 5.91
N GLY A 84 -9.58 19.59 5.53
CA GLY A 84 -9.92 20.31 4.29
C GLY A 84 -10.01 19.42 3.06
N TYR A 85 -10.04 18.11 3.26
CA TYR A 85 -10.24 17.09 2.23
C TYR A 85 -11.37 16.15 2.64
N ASP A 86 -12.02 15.54 1.65
CA ASP A 86 -13.10 14.58 1.88
C ASP A 86 -12.58 13.13 1.88
N LEU A 87 -11.72 12.81 0.93
CA LEU A 87 -11.18 11.46 0.75
C LEU A 87 -9.64 11.46 0.70
N VAL A 88 -9.07 10.34 1.11
CA VAL A 88 -7.68 9.98 0.85
C VAL A 88 -7.61 8.60 0.23
N THR A 89 -6.73 8.41 -0.76
CA THR A 89 -6.39 7.07 -1.29
C THR A 89 -5.06 6.66 -0.66
N ALA A 90 -5.13 5.90 0.45
CA ALA A 90 -3.99 5.57 1.28
C ALA A 90 -3.56 4.11 1.11
N SER A 91 -2.26 3.84 1.09
CA SER A 91 -1.73 2.47 1.14
C SER A 91 -1.83 1.89 2.56
N GLY A 92 -1.78 0.56 2.67
CA GLY A 92 -2.01 -0.16 3.93
C GLY A 92 -1.08 0.22 5.08
N ASP A 93 0.10 0.78 4.80
CA ASP A 93 1.02 1.31 5.82
C ASP A 93 0.54 2.63 6.47
N ALA A 94 -0.47 3.30 5.88
CA ALA A 94 -1.06 4.53 6.40
C ALA A 94 -2.48 4.34 6.96
N THR A 95 -3.24 3.37 6.47
CA THR A 95 -4.68 3.24 6.77
C THR A 95 -4.96 3.08 8.26
N LEU A 96 -4.30 2.16 8.96
CA LEU A 96 -4.48 1.95 10.40
C LEU A 96 -3.99 3.15 11.23
N ARG A 97 -3.01 3.90 10.73
CA ARG A 97 -2.55 5.16 11.37
C ARG A 97 -3.65 6.23 11.33
N LEU A 98 -4.33 6.36 10.19
CA LEU A 98 -5.44 7.28 10.01
C LEU A 98 -6.63 6.92 10.90
N ILE A 99 -6.95 5.62 11.00
CA ILE A 99 -8.01 5.10 11.87
C ILE A 99 -7.67 5.38 13.34
N ALA A 100 -6.48 4.98 13.79
CA ALA A 100 -6.03 5.15 15.17
C ALA A 100 -5.93 6.62 15.58
N ALA A 101 -5.59 7.50 14.65
CA ALA A 101 -5.55 8.95 14.89
C ALA A 101 -6.93 9.64 14.81
N GLY A 102 -8.01 8.91 14.54
CA GLY A 102 -9.37 9.46 14.38
C GLY A 102 -9.48 10.45 13.22
N ARG A 103 -8.71 10.26 12.14
CA ARG A 103 -8.73 11.15 10.97
C ARG A 103 -9.71 10.71 9.90
N VAL A 104 -10.17 9.48 9.98
CA VAL A 104 -11.17 8.91 9.09
C VAL A 104 -12.35 8.39 9.90
N GLN A 105 -13.52 8.35 9.27
CA GLN A 105 -14.75 7.88 9.89
C GLN A 105 -15.16 6.52 9.36
N PRO A 106 -15.94 5.74 10.12
CA PRO A 106 -16.58 4.53 9.63
C PRO A 106 -17.42 4.78 8.38
N LEU A 107 -17.46 3.83 7.47
CA LEU A 107 -18.32 3.87 6.29
C LEU A 107 -19.60 3.06 6.50
N ASN A 108 -20.71 3.58 6.02
CA ASN A 108 -21.93 2.80 5.82
C ASN A 108 -21.88 2.18 4.42
N ILE A 109 -21.45 0.92 4.33
CA ILE A 109 -21.30 0.22 3.05
C ILE A 109 -22.63 0.00 2.32
N GLU A 110 -23.77 0.05 3.02
CA GLU A 110 -25.11 -0.04 2.40
C GLU A 110 -25.42 1.13 1.47
N LEU A 111 -24.69 2.24 1.62
CA LEU A 111 -24.80 3.40 0.74
C LEU A 111 -23.93 3.30 -0.53
N ILE A 112 -23.12 2.26 -0.63
CA ILE A 112 -22.23 2.00 -1.77
C ILE A 112 -22.85 0.86 -2.58
N ALA A 113 -23.70 1.21 -3.55
CA ALA A 113 -24.46 0.23 -4.32
C ALA A 113 -23.58 -0.83 -5.02
N ASN A 114 -22.38 -0.43 -5.44
CA ASN A 114 -21.39 -1.28 -6.08
C ASN A 114 -20.51 -2.06 -5.11
N TRP A 115 -20.76 -2.02 -3.79
CA TRP A 115 -19.95 -2.73 -2.80
C TRP A 115 -19.79 -4.23 -3.13
N ASN A 116 -20.85 -4.85 -3.63
CA ASN A 116 -20.83 -6.27 -4.01
C ASN A 116 -20.02 -6.58 -5.28
N ASN A 117 -19.57 -5.57 -6.04
CA ASN A 117 -18.62 -5.75 -7.14
C ASN A 117 -17.20 -5.99 -6.61
N LEU A 118 -16.91 -5.53 -5.38
CA LEU A 118 -15.60 -5.68 -4.76
C LEU A 118 -15.27 -7.15 -4.54
N ASP A 119 -14.04 -7.54 -4.84
CA ASP A 119 -13.52 -8.88 -4.58
C ASP A 119 -13.75 -9.26 -3.10
N PRO A 120 -14.44 -10.37 -2.80
CA PRO A 120 -14.71 -10.80 -1.44
C PRO A 120 -13.46 -10.93 -0.56
N ARG A 121 -12.30 -11.23 -1.16
CA ARG A 121 -11.01 -11.32 -0.47
C ARG A 121 -10.54 -9.97 0.10
N LEU A 122 -11.00 -8.86 -0.48
CA LEU A 122 -10.63 -7.49 -0.10
C LEU A 122 -11.66 -6.81 0.81
N GLN A 123 -12.90 -7.30 0.87
CA GLN A 123 -13.99 -6.62 1.59
C GLN A 123 -13.70 -6.42 3.07
N ASN A 124 -12.99 -7.35 3.70
CA ASN A 124 -12.69 -7.33 5.13
C ASN A 124 -11.18 -7.30 5.42
N GLY A 125 -10.40 -6.66 4.55
CA GLY A 125 -8.96 -6.54 4.76
C GLY A 125 -8.63 -5.88 6.10
N ASP A 126 -7.71 -6.48 6.86
CA ASP A 126 -7.34 -6.05 8.21
C ASP A 126 -6.54 -4.73 8.25
N TRP A 127 -6.19 -4.19 7.11
CA TRP A 127 -5.60 -2.85 6.97
C TRP A 127 -6.63 -1.72 6.89
N HIS A 128 -7.93 -2.02 6.69
CA HIS A 128 -9.01 -1.00 6.62
C HIS A 128 -10.29 -1.38 7.37
N THR A 129 -10.34 -2.60 7.94
CA THR A 129 -11.46 -3.08 8.75
C THR A 129 -10.96 -3.34 10.17
N VAL A 130 -11.53 -2.65 11.15
CA VAL A 130 -11.15 -2.76 12.57
C VAL A 130 -12.41 -3.12 13.37
N ASP A 131 -12.35 -4.19 14.16
CA ASP A 131 -13.47 -4.68 14.97
C ASP A 131 -14.77 -4.88 14.17
N GLY A 132 -14.65 -5.31 12.91
CA GLY A 132 -15.78 -5.51 11.99
C GLY A 132 -16.37 -4.22 11.42
N VAL A 133 -15.73 -3.08 11.67
CA VAL A 133 -16.14 -1.77 11.14
C VAL A 133 -15.28 -1.41 9.92
N HIS A 134 -15.92 -1.10 8.80
CA HIS A 134 -15.24 -0.68 7.58
C HIS A 134 -14.89 0.80 7.62
N TYR A 135 -13.63 1.14 7.38
CA TYR A 135 -13.12 2.53 7.31
C TYR A 135 -12.69 2.93 5.89
N GLY A 136 -12.72 2.01 4.95
CA GLY A 136 -12.28 2.29 3.60
C GLY A 136 -12.83 1.33 2.56
N VAL A 137 -12.70 1.77 1.30
CA VAL A 137 -13.01 1.00 0.09
C VAL A 137 -11.71 0.73 -0.63
N PRO A 138 -11.25 -0.52 -0.77
CA PRO A 138 -10.12 -0.86 -1.63
C PRO A 138 -10.30 -0.29 -3.04
N PHE A 139 -9.23 0.21 -3.62
CA PHE A 139 -9.28 0.91 -4.91
C PHE A 139 -8.41 0.25 -5.98
N LEU A 140 -7.23 -0.22 -5.60
CA LEU A 140 -6.30 -0.93 -6.48
C LEU A 140 -5.36 -1.78 -5.61
N TRP A 141 -4.86 -2.90 -6.14
CA TRP A 141 -3.90 -3.72 -5.42
C TRP A 141 -2.89 -4.38 -6.36
N GLY A 142 -1.86 -4.95 -5.79
CA GLY A 142 -0.90 -5.73 -6.54
C GLY A 142 0.18 -6.37 -5.67
N PRO A 143 0.90 -7.35 -6.23
CA PRO A 143 2.07 -7.94 -5.58
C PRO A 143 3.30 -7.04 -5.72
N LEU A 144 4.29 -7.30 -4.85
CA LEU A 144 5.70 -6.93 -5.06
C LEU A 144 6.52 -8.21 -5.28
N PRO A 145 6.46 -8.81 -6.48
CA PRO A 145 7.21 -10.01 -6.78
C PRO A 145 8.71 -9.77 -6.80
N LEU A 146 9.46 -10.85 -6.73
CA LEU A 146 10.89 -10.86 -7.02
C LEU A 146 11.11 -10.66 -8.52
N MET A 147 11.56 -9.47 -8.90
CA MET A 147 12.00 -9.12 -10.24
C MET A 147 13.48 -9.53 -10.42
N TYR A 148 13.81 -10.16 -11.53
CA TYR A 148 15.16 -10.65 -11.78
C TYR A 148 15.56 -10.56 -13.26
N ASN A 149 16.87 -10.49 -13.49
CA ASN A 149 17.46 -10.47 -14.86
C ASN A 149 17.59 -11.90 -15.40
N THR A 150 16.94 -12.19 -16.54
CA THR A 150 16.92 -13.51 -17.19
C THR A 150 18.24 -13.88 -17.88
N ASP A 151 19.16 -12.93 -18.09
CA ASP A 151 20.50 -13.25 -18.57
C ASP A 151 21.37 -13.85 -17.47
N VAL A 152 21.11 -13.48 -16.22
CA VAL A 152 21.77 -14.05 -15.04
C VAL A 152 21.06 -15.31 -14.57
N PHE A 153 19.74 -15.25 -14.43
CA PHE A 153 18.93 -16.37 -13.93
C PHE A 153 18.18 -17.04 -15.07
N LYS A 154 18.73 -18.12 -15.62
CA LYS A 154 18.09 -18.91 -16.71
C LYS A 154 16.89 -19.72 -16.22
N GLN A 155 16.79 -19.97 -14.92
CA GLN A 155 15.62 -20.49 -14.23
C GLN A 155 15.17 -19.46 -13.21
N PRO A 156 13.84 -19.29 -12.99
CA PRO A 156 13.32 -18.39 -11.99
C PRO A 156 13.92 -18.69 -10.59
N PRO A 157 14.45 -17.71 -9.89
CA PRO A 157 14.87 -17.89 -8.50
C PRO A 157 13.65 -18.19 -7.63
N ASN A 158 13.76 -19.16 -6.73
CA ASN A 158 12.62 -19.61 -5.92
C ASN A 158 12.64 -19.09 -4.48
N SER A 159 13.55 -18.18 -4.16
CA SER A 159 13.70 -17.63 -2.81
C SER A 159 14.19 -16.19 -2.83
N TRP A 160 13.71 -15.39 -1.86
CA TRP A 160 14.23 -14.06 -1.56
C TRP A 160 15.69 -14.06 -1.06
N GLN A 161 16.28 -15.24 -0.82
CA GLN A 161 17.68 -15.37 -0.39
C GLN A 161 18.62 -14.55 -1.24
N ILE A 162 18.39 -14.48 -2.57
CA ILE A 162 19.26 -13.74 -3.50
C ILE A 162 19.32 -12.23 -3.23
N VAL A 163 18.35 -11.70 -2.49
CA VAL A 163 18.30 -10.28 -2.10
C VAL A 163 18.77 -10.08 -0.65
N PHE A 164 18.51 -11.07 0.23
CA PHE A 164 18.81 -10.92 1.66
C PHE A 164 20.20 -11.41 2.08
N GLU A 165 20.78 -12.38 1.38
CA GLU A 165 22.02 -13.03 1.79
C GLU A 165 23.10 -12.94 0.72
N GLU A 166 24.37 -12.79 1.14
CA GLU A 166 25.51 -12.79 0.22
C GLU A 166 25.70 -14.16 -0.41
N GLN A 167 25.75 -14.22 -1.73
CA GLN A 167 25.96 -15.46 -2.45
C GLN A 167 26.54 -15.23 -3.86
N ILE A 168 27.07 -16.29 -4.43
CA ILE A 168 27.48 -16.31 -5.85
C ILE A 168 26.26 -16.66 -6.70
N LEU A 169 25.99 -15.79 -7.67
CA LEU A 169 24.89 -15.95 -8.61
C LEU A 169 25.22 -16.93 -9.75
N PRO A 170 24.23 -17.36 -10.55
CA PRO A 170 24.44 -18.30 -11.65
C PRO A 170 25.47 -17.86 -12.71
N ASP A 171 25.73 -16.57 -12.83
CA ASP A 171 26.76 -15.99 -13.70
C ASP A 171 28.18 -16.02 -13.10
N GLY A 172 28.36 -16.66 -11.94
CA GLY A 172 29.64 -16.78 -11.23
C GLY A 172 30.08 -15.54 -10.46
N LYS A 173 29.25 -14.49 -10.39
CA LYS A 173 29.55 -13.25 -9.68
C LYS A 173 28.77 -13.15 -8.36
N SER A 174 29.32 -12.40 -7.38
CA SER A 174 28.58 -12.07 -6.16
C SER A 174 27.36 -11.20 -6.46
N ASN A 175 26.30 -11.36 -5.65
CA ASN A 175 25.15 -10.45 -5.66
C ASN A 175 25.44 -9.09 -5.01
N LYS A 176 26.57 -8.92 -4.35
CA LYS A 176 26.98 -7.66 -3.69
C LYS A 176 27.08 -6.50 -4.68
N GLY A 177 26.34 -5.42 -4.39
CA GLY A 177 26.22 -4.26 -5.28
C GLY A 177 25.36 -4.51 -6.53
N ARG A 178 24.61 -5.62 -6.58
CA ARG A 178 23.79 -6.02 -7.72
C ARG A 178 22.33 -6.30 -7.37
N VAL A 179 21.94 -6.02 -6.13
CA VAL A 179 20.58 -6.17 -5.65
C VAL A 179 20.07 -4.85 -5.07
N GLN A 180 18.76 -4.68 -5.08
CA GLN A 180 18.09 -3.50 -4.54
C GLN A 180 17.04 -3.89 -3.50
N ALA A 181 16.67 -2.95 -2.66
CA ALA A 181 15.61 -3.04 -1.68
C ALA A 181 14.73 -1.78 -1.72
N TYR A 182 13.48 -1.91 -1.30
CA TYR A 182 12.57 -0.78 -1.19
C TYR A 182 13.02 0.17 -0.07
N ASP A 183 12.94 1.48 -0.34
CA ASP A 183 13.31 2.53 0.61
C ASP A 183 12.11 2.92 1.47
N GLY A 184 11.96 2.30 2.61
CA GLY A 184 10.89 2.60 3.57
C GLY A 184 10.90 1.67 4.78
N PRO A 185 10.48 2.16 5.96
CA PRO A 185 10.45 1.35 7.19
C PRO A 185 9.58 0.09 7.06
N ILE A 186 8.56 0.13 6.21
CA ILE A 186 7.67 -1.01 5.96
C ILE A 186 8.41 -2.23 5.36
N TYR A 187 9.57 -2.01 4.74
CA TYR A 187 10.42 -3.08 4.20
C TYR A 187 10.94 -4.06 5.27
N LEU A 188 10.86 -3.72 6.55
CA LEU A 188 11.16 -4.67 7.63
C LEU A 188 10.24 -5.90 7.56
N ALA A 189 9.01 -5.74 7.06
CA ALA A 189 8.08 -6.84 6.88
C ALA A 189 8.53 -7.84 5.80
N ASP A 190 9.22 -7.38 4.75
CA ASP A 190 9.81 -8.26 3.73
C ASP A 190 10.87 -9.18 4.35
N ALA A 191 11.73 -8.62 5.19
CA ALA A 191 12.72 -9.40 5.94
C ALA A 191 12.06 -10.37 6.94
N ALA A 192 10.97 -9.95 7.59
CA ALA A 192 10.20 -10.80 8.48
C ALA A 192 9.52 -11.96 7.74
N LEU A 193 8.96 -11.69 6.55
CA LEU A 193 8.37 -12.71 5.68
C LEU A 193 9.41 -13.73 5.24
N TYR A 194 10.60 -13.29 4.85
CA TYR A 194 11.72 -14.18 4.54
C TYR A 194 12.10 -15.03 5.75
N LEU A 195 12.31 -14.44 6.93
CA LEU A 195 12.68 -15.15 8.15
C LEU A 195 11.59 -16.12 8.64
N LYS A 196 10.32 -15.80 8.44
CA LYS A 196 9.20 -16.70 8.74
C LYS A 196 9.38 -18.08 8.09
N SER A 197 9.90 -18.10 6.86
CA SER A 197 10.18 -19.35 6.13
C SER A 197 11.53 -19.97 6.48
N GLN A 198 12.58 -19.15 6.61
CA GLN A 198 13.94 -19.64 6.79
C GLN A 198 14.27 -20.01 8.24
N ARG A 199 13.57 -19.38 9.20
CA ARG A 199 13.79 -19.57 10.64
C ARG A 199 12.45 -19.79 11.37
N PRO A 200 11.77 -20.92 11.09
CA PRO A 200 10.44 -21.22 11.66
C PRO A 200 10.44 -21.25 13.19
N GLU A 201 11.61 -21.48 13.84
CA GLU A 201 11.75 -21.44 15.29
C GLU A 201 11.50 -20.05 15.89
N LEU A 202 11.56 -18.98 15.08
CA LEU A 202 11.20 -17.63 15.53
C LEU A 202 9.66 -17.49 15.76
N GLY A 203 8.85 -18.37 15.18
CA GLY A 203 7.40 -18.35 15.35
C GLY A 203 6.73 -17.09 14.80
N ILE A 204 7.27 -16.47 13.74
CA ILE A 204 6.65 -15.31 13.09
C ILE A 204 5.34 -15.76 12.42
N SER A 205 4.21 -15.33 12.93
CA SER A 205 2.88 -15.60 12.33
C SER A 205 2.52 -14.50 11.31
N ASP A 206 2.72 -13.25 11.68
CA ASP A 206 2.42 -12.06 10.88
C ASP A 206 3.69 -11.20 10.76
N PRO A 207 4.14 -10.86 9.53
CA PRO A 207 5.33 -10.05 9.33
C PRO A 207 5.22 -8.61 9.84
N TYR A 208 4.00 -8.14 10.16
CA TYR A 208 3.74 -6.81 10.70
C TYR A 208 3.53 -6.80 12.22
N GLN A 209 3.47 -7.97 12.88
CA GLN A 209 3.30 -8.12 14.33
C GLN A 209 4.49 -8.87 14.91
N LEU A 210 5.57 -8.16 15.16
CA LEU A 210 6.84 -8.72 15.63
C LEU A 210 7.05 -8.41 17.11
N ASN A 211 7.30 -9.44 17.92
CA ASN A 211 7.82 -9.24 19.28
C ASN A 211 9.32 -8.84 19.24
N GLU A 212 9.88 -8.46 20.39
CA GLU A 212 11.26 -7.94 20.46
C GLU A 212 12.32 -8.93 19.91
N SER A 213 12.16 -10.24 20.12
CA SER A 213 13.14 -11.23 19.64
C SER A 213 13.05 -11.46 18.14
N GLN A 214 11.83 -11.51 17.59
CA GLN A 214 11.58 -11.58 16.14
C GLN A 214 12.09 -10.32 15.43
N TYR A 215 11.80 -9.16 16.01
CA TYR A 215 12.22 -7.87 15.51
C TYR A 215 13.76 -7.73 15.51
N ALA A 216 14.43 -8.16 16.58
CA ALA A 216 15.90 -8.15 16.64
C ALA A 216 16.53 -9.00 15.53
N ALA A 217 15.94 -10.17 15.22
CA ALA A 217 16.40 -11.03 14.12
C ALA A 217 16.21 -10.36 12.75
N VAL A 218 15.10 -9.64 12.56
CA VAL A 218 14.84 -8.85 11.34
C VAL A 218 15.91 -7.76 11.16
N LEU A 219 16.21 -7.00 12.21
CA LEU A 219 17.23 -5.96 12.15
C LEU A 219 18.64 -6.52 11.88
N GLU A 220 18.97 -7.69 12.43
CA GLU A 220 20.22 -8.37 12.15
C GLU A 220 20.36 -8.74 10.67
N LEU A 221 19.30 -9.34 10.08
CA LEU A 221 19.26 -9.67 8.67
C LEU A 221 19.44 -8.42 7.79
N LEU A 222 18.71 -7.34 8.09
CA LEU A 222 18.78 -6.11 7.30
C LEU A 222 20.14 -5.41 7.39
N ARG A 223 20.82 -5.43 8.55
CA ARG A 223 22.22 -4.95 8.67
C ARG A 223 23.18 -5.78 7.81
N GLY A 224 22.94 -7.09 7.70
CA GLY A 224 23.65 -7.97 6.78
C GLY A 224 23.40 -7.59 5.33
N GLN A 225 22.14 -7.48 4.95
CA GLN A 225 21.69 -7.12 3.60
C GLN A 225 22.19 -5.75 3.15
N HIS A 226 22.23 -4.77 4.04
CA HIS A 226 22.68 -3.40 3.75
C HIS A 226 24.01 -3.34 3.01
N ARG A 227 24.94 -4.27 3.31
CA ARG A 227 26.25 -4.38 2.65
C ARG A 227 26.17 -4.92 1.22
N LEU A 228 25.04 -5.53 0.83
CA LEU A 228 24.81 -6.13 -0.48
C LEU A 228 24.11 -5.16 -1.42
N ILE A 229 23.35 -4.23 -0.88
CA ILE A 229 22.45 -3.35 -1.62
C ILE A 229 23.24 -2.38 -2.49
N HIS A 230 22.92 -2.37 -3.80
CA HIS A 230 23.39 -1.34 -4.72
C HIS A 230 22.78 0.01 -4.34
N ARG A 231 21.44 0.05 -4.24
CA ARG A 231 20.66 1.22 -3.88
C ARG A 231 19.35 0.79 -3.23
N TYR A 232 18.86 1.57 -2.26
CA TYR A 232 17.47 1.53 -1.87
C TYR A 232 16.68 2.43 -2.81
N TRP A 233 15.54 1.93 -3.29
CA TRP A 233 14.73 2.63 -4.27
C TRP A 233 13.35 2.97 -3.72
N HIS A 234 12.88 4.16 -4.06
CA HIS A 234 11.52 4.62 -3.83
C HIS A 234 10.89 5.07 -5.16
N ASP A 235 11.70 5.63 -6.04
CA ASP A 235 11.32 6.08 -7.36
C ASP A 235 11.53 4.95 -8.39
N VAL A 236 10.45 4.61 -9.12
CA VAL A 236 10.46 3.54 -10.13
C VAL A 236 11.38 3.85 -11.31
N SER A 237 11.57 5.12 -11.66
CA SER A 237 12.44 5.51 -12.77
C SER A 237 13.91 5.28 -12.42
N ILE A 238 14.28 5.52 -11.17
CA ILE A 238 15.61 5.19 -10.64
C ILE A 238 15.80 3.68 -10.61
N GLN A 239 14.82 2.92 -10.11
CA GLN A 239 14.88 1.45 -10.11
C GLN A 239 15.10 0.90 -11.50
N MET A 240 14.29 1.35 -12.48
CA MET A 240 14.42 0.92 -13.87
C MET A 240 15.77 1.27 -14.47
N ASN A 241 16.29 2.47 -14.21
CA ASN A 241 17.61 2.89 -14.68
C ASN A 241 18.73 1.98 -14.16
N ASP A 242 18.67 1.59 -12.90
CA ASP A 242 19.68 0.74 -12.28
C ASP A 242 19.68 -0.67 -12.92
N PHE A 243 18.49 -1.20 -13.28
CA PHE A 243 18.40 -2.47 -14.04
C PHE A 243 18.94 -2.35 -15.47
N ARG A 244 18.69 -1.20 -16.13
CA ARG A 244 19.16 -0.96 -17.51
C ARG A 244 20.67 -0.75 -17.59
N HIS A 245 21.27 -0.05 -16.62
CA HIS A 245 22.60 0.54 -16.81
C HIS A 245 23.59 0.30 -15.66
N GLU A 246 23.12 0.00 -14.44
CA GLU A 246 24.01 -0.10 -13.27
C GLU A 246 24.30 -1.55 -12.86
N GLY A 247 23.81 -2.53 -13.62
CA GLY A 247 24.11 -3.95 -13.41
C GLY A 247 23.34 -4.60 -12.26
N VAL A 248 22.24 -3.99 -11.81
CA VAL A 248 21.30 -4.60 -10.86
C VAL A 248 20.62 -5.80 -11.52
N VAL A 249 20.49 -6.91 -10.78
CA VAL A 249 20.00 -8.18 -11.32
C VAL A 249 18.83 -8.76 -10.53
N ALA A 250 18.56 -8.27 -9.32
CA ALA A 250 17.40 -8.70 -8.54
C ALA A 250 16.91 -7.60 -7.59
N SER A 251 15.61 -7.49 -7.43
CA SER A 251 14.91 -6.58 -6.53
C SER A 251 13.45 -7.04 -6.38
N GLN A 252 12.76 -6.60 -5.34
CA GLN A 252 11.31 -6.53 -5.46
C GLN A 252 10.93 -5.44 -6.49
N GLY A 253 9.79 -5.57 -7.14
CA GLY A 253 9.36 -4.59 -8.13
C GLY A 253 7.85 -4.53 -8.28
N TRP A 254 7.34 -3.35 -8.63
CA TRP A 254 5.95 -3.20 -9.02
C TRP A 254 5.69 -3.89 -10.37
N PRO A 255 4.50 -4.44 -10.61
CA PRO A 255 4.12 -4.92 -11.94
C PRO A 255 4.32 -3.86 -13.03
N TYR A 256 4.08 -2.58 -12.73
CA TYR A 256 4.38 -1.46 -13.61
C TYR A 256 5.85 -1.45 -14.07
N THR A 257 6.79 -1.53 -13.14
CA THR A 257 8.24 -1.54 -13.42
C THR A 257 8.62 -2.73 -14.29
N ILE A 258 8.14 -3.92 -13.92
CA ILE A 258 8.43 -5.18 -14.61
C ILE A 258 7.91 -5.12 -16.05
N ASN A 259 6.63 -4.81 -16.23
CA ASN A 259 6.00 -4.74 -17.54
C ASN A 259 6.62 -3.65 -18.43
N THR A 260 7.06 -2.52 -17.85
CA THR A 260 7.73 -1.46 -18.59
C THR A 260 9.08 -1.93 -19.12
N LEU A 261 9.92 -2.48 -18.25
CA LEU A 261 11.23 -3.01 -18.67
C LEU A 261 11.09 -4.13 -19.71
N GLN A 262 10.11 -5.01 -19.57
CA GLN A 262 9.83 -6.05 -20.56
C GLN A 262 9.40 -5.47 -21.91
N SER A 263 8.55 -4.44 -21.91
CA SER A 263 8.10 -3.78 -23.15
C SER A 263 9.23 -3.06 -23.89
N GLU A 264 10.29 -2.69 -23.19
CA GLU A 264 11.52 -2.12 -23.73
C GLU A 264 12.52 -3.20 -24.22
N GLY A 265 12.17 -4.48 -24.09
CA GLY A 265 13.04 -5.59 -24.47
C GLY A 265 14.15 -5.90 -23.47
N GLN A 266 14.06 -5.38 -22.24
CA GLN A 266 15.01 -5.72 -21.19
C GLN A 266 14.84 -7.18 -20.75
N PRO A 267 15.91 -7.90 -20.41
CA PRO A 267 15.86 -9.31 -20.02
C PRO A 267 15.36 -9.47 -18.57
N ILE A 268 14.12 -9.10 -18.34
CA ILE A 268 13.50 -9.08 -17.01
C ILE A 268 12.34 -10.06 -16.93
N ALA A 269 12.24 -10.77 -15.83
CA ALA A 269 11.08 -11.54 -15.44
C ALA A 269 10.80 -11.37 -13.95
N SER A 270 9.69 -11.90 -13.48
CA SER A 270 9.34 -11.91 -12.06
C SER A 270 8.75 -13.23 -11.61
N VAL A 271 8.79 -13.47 -10.32
CA VAL A 271 8.22 -14.66 -9.68
C VAL A 271 7.82 -14.33 -8.25
N ILE A 272 6.78 -15.00 -7.75
CA ILE A 272 6.51 -15.05 -6.32
C ILE A 272 7.35 -16.19 -5.75
N PRO A 273 8.34 -15.93 -4.89
CA PRO A 273 9.17 -16.98 -4.30
C PRO A 273 8.37 -17.88 -3.35
N LYS A 274 8.98 -18.99 -2.92
CA LYS A 274 8.35 -19.96 -1.99
C LYS A 274 7.92 -19.37 -0.64
N GLU A 275 8.57 -18.29 -0.21
CA GLU A 275 8.25 -17.56 1.01
C GLU A 275 6.99 -16.70 0.87
N GLY A 276 6.46 -16.56 -0.36
CA GLY A 276 5.45 -15.57 -0.71
C GLY A 276 6.06 -14.21 -1.05
N ALA A 277 5.24 -13.20 -1.13
CA ALA A 277 5.67 -11.82 -1.36
C ALA A 277 4.82 -10.83 -0.54
N ILE A 278 5.28 -9.61 -0.47
CA ILE A 278 4.46 -8.51 0.03
C ILE A 278 3.46 -8.10 -1.06
N GLY A 279 2.24 -7.78 -0.62
CA GLY A 279 1.21 -7.13 -1.44
C GLY A 279 0.91 -5.74 -0.92
N TRP A 280 0.41 -4.91 -1.80
CA TRP A 280 -0.11 -3.59 -1.43
C TRP A 280 -1.56 -3.48 -1.88
N ALA A 281 -2.35 -2.71 -1.13
CA ALA A 281 -3.70 -2.36 -1.50
C ALA A 281 -3.95 -0.90 -1.11
N ASP A 282 -4.24 -0.07 -2.09
CA ASP A 282 -4.64 1.30 -1.86
C ASP A 282 -6.13 1.34 -1.53
N THR A 283 -6.47 2.13 -0.53
CA THR A 283 -7.80 2.17 0.05
C THR A 283 -8.27 3.62 0.15
N GLN A 284 -9.48 3.87 -0.35
CA GLN A 284 -10.12 5.18 -0.25
C GLN A 284 -10.86 5.30 1.09
N MET A 285 -10.52 6.33 1.87
CA MET A 285 -11.03 6.54 3.22
C MET A 285 -11.65 7.92 3.36
N LEU A 286 -12.80 7.99 4.05
CA LEU A 286 -13.55 9.24 4.26
C LEU A 286 -13.01 9.98 5.48
N HIS A 287 -12.68 11.27 5.31
CA HIS A 287 -12.23 12.13 6.42
C HIS A 287 -13.34 12.28 7.48
N VAL A 288 -12.95 12.34 8.77
CA VAL A 288 -13.89 12.48 9.89
C VAL A 288 -14.75 13.74 9.77
N ASP A 289 -14.19 14.83 9.24
CA ASP A 289 -14.86 16.13 9.04
C ASP A 289 -15.08 16.43 7.54
N ALA A 290 -15.35 15.40 6.71
CA ALA A 290 -15.60 15.61 5.28
C ALA A 290 -16.72 16.63 5.05
N ALA A 291 -16.42 17.67 4.26
CA ALA A 291 -17.38 18.72 3.95
C ALA A 291 -18.40 18.31 2.86
N HIS A 292 -18.04 17.31 2.05
CA HIS A 292 -18.83 16.86 0.91
C HIS A 292 -19.04 15.33 0.98
N PRO A 293 -19.64 14.79 2.05
CA PRO A 293 -19.71 13.34 2.26
C PRO A 293 -20.60 12.63 1.22
N VAL A 294 -21.64 13.28 0.69
CA VAL A 294 -22.47 12.64 -0.37
C VAL A 294 -21.68 12.48 -1.66
N CYS A 295 -20.97 13.52 -2.12
CA CYS A 295 -20.11 13.42 -3.28
C CYS A 295 -18.97 12.42 -3.06
N ALA A 296 -18.44 12.30 -1.83
CA ALA A 296 -17.46 11.29 -1.49
C ALA A 296 -18.02 9.86 -1.62
N TYR A 297 -19.22 9.58 -1.10
CA TYR A 297 -19.87 8.28 -1.27
C TYR A 297 -20.19 7.96 -2.74
N LEU A 298 -20.63 8.97 -3.53
CA LEU A 298 -20.82 8.79 -4.95
C LEU A 298 -19.52 8.43 -5.67
N TRP A 299 -18.39 9.03 -5.26
CA TRP A 299 -17.08 8.66 -5.78
C TRP A 299 -16.66 7.26 -5.37
N LEU A 300 -16.83 6.87 -4.09
CA LEU A 300 -16.55 5.51 -3.61
C LEU A 300 -17.35 4.46 -4.39
N ASN A 301 -18.63 4.76 -4.69
CA ASN A 301 -19.46 3.89 -5.51
C ASN A 301 -18.97 3.82 -6.97
N TRP A 302 -18.65 4.98 -7.57
CA TRP A 302 -18.10 5.08 -8.92
C TRP A 302 -16.79 4.34 -9.09
N ALA A 303 -15.93 4.42 -8.08
CA ALA A 303 -14.65 3.73 -8.03
C ALA A 303 -14.75 2.20 -8.16
N LEU A 304 -15.89 1.62 -7.86
CA LEU A 304 -16.18 0.18 -7.99
C LEU A 304 -16.91 -0.19 -9.30
N GLU A 305 -16.98 0.71 -10.27
CA GLU A 305 -17.46 0.39 -11.61
C GLU A 305 -16.45 -0.48 -12.37
N PRO A 306 -16.88 -1.62 -12.98
CA PRO A 306 -15.96 -2.52 -13.67
C PRO A 306 -15.14 -1.84 -14.77
N LYS A 307 -15.74 -0.90 -15.52
CA LYS A 307 -15.02 -0.17 -16.56
C LYS A 307 -13.90 0.67 -15.99
N LEU A 308 -14.19 1.50 -14.97
CA LEU A 308 -13.19 2.31 -14.30
C LEU A 308 -12.05 1.45 -13.76
N GLN A 309 -12.40 0.36 -13.08
CA GLN A 309 -11.43 -0.54 -12.47
C GLN A 309 -10.52 -1.22 -13.50
N GLY A 310 -11.07 -1.56 -14.66
CA GLY A 310 -10.26 -2.10 -15.76
C GLY A 310 -9.32 -1.06 -16.38
N ASP A 311 -9.81 0.16 -16.60
CA ASP A 311 -9.00 1.26 -17.14
C ASP A 311 -7.89 1.66 -16.15
N LEU A 312 -8.20 1.74 -14.86
CA LEU A 312 -7.26 2.02 -13.78
C LEU A 312 -6.17 0.93 -13.68
N ALA A 313 -6.59 -0.34 -13.70
CA ALA A 313 -5.67 -1.47 -13.65
C ALA A 313 -4.76 -1.54 -14.89
N ALA A 314 -5.28 -1.18 -16.06
CA ALA A 314 -4.49 -1.08 -17.29
C ALA A 314 -3.46 0.05 -17.20
N TRP A 315 -3.86 1.22 -16.69
CA TRP A 315 -3.00 2.38 -16.50
C TRP A 315 -1.81 2.08 -15.58
N PHE A 316 -2.08 1.50 -14.42
CA PHE A 316 -1.05 1.17 -13.43
C PHE A 316 -0.39 -0.21 -13.63
N ARG A 317 -0.86 -0.99 -14.62
CA ARG A 317 -0.43 -2.38 -14.79
C ARG A 317 -0.51 -3.16 -13.48
N SER A 318 -1.62 -2.98 -12.76
CA SER A 318 -1.90 -3.52 -11.44
C SER A 318 -3.19 -4.33 -11.46
N VAL A 319 -3.64 -4.80 -10.31
CA VAL A 319 -4.82 -5.66 -10.22
C VAL A 319 -6.04 -4.84 -9.80
N PRO A 320 -7.17 -4.91 -10.53
CA PRO A 320 -8.40 -4.25 -10.13
C PRO A 320 -8.97 -4.89 -8.87
N VAL A 321 -9.66 -4.10 -8.05
CA VAL A 321 -10.39 -4.62 -6.88
C VAL A 321 -11.75 -5.21 -7.26
N VAL A 322 -12.19 -5.02 -8.49
CA VAL A 322 -13.44 -5.57 -9.05
C VAL A 322 -13.10 -6.65 -10.06
N PRO A 323 -13.30 -7.96 -9.75
CA PRO A 323 -12.92 -9.06 -10.63
C PRO A 323 -13.60 -9.02 -12.00
N ALA A 324 -14.83 -8.48 -12.09
CA ALA A 324 -15.52 -8.31 -13.36
C ALA A 324 -14.77 -7.42 -14.36
N ALA A 325 -13.88 -6.55 -13.90
CA ALA A 325 -13.02 -5.71 -14.74
C ALA A 325 -11.98 -6.52 -15.55
N CYS A 326 -11.68 -7.74 -15.12
CA CYS A 326 -10.73 -8.63 -15.80
C CYS A 326 -11.25 -9.23 -17.10
N SER A 327 -12.52 -8.99 -17.43
CA SER A 327 -13.14 -9.49 -18.65
C SER A 327 -13.72 -8.34 -19.48
N GLY A 328 -13.37 -8.32 -20.77
CA GLY A 328 -13.97 -7.37 -21.73
C GLY A 328 -13.47 -5.93 -21.63
N ASN A 329 -12.49 -5.61 -20.80
CA ASN A 329 -11.83 -4.31 -20.81
C ASN A 329 -10.73 -4.28 -21.89
N ALA A 330 -10.89 -3.41 -22.89
CA ALA A 330 -10.00 -3.36 -24.06
C ALA A 330 -8.59 -2.87 -23.72
N LEU A 331 -8.44 -2.00 -22.69
CA LEU A 331 -7.15 -1.44 -22.29
C LEU A 331 -6.35 -2.43 -21.43
N LEU A 332 -7.01 -3.14 -20.53
CA LEU A 332 -6.40 -4.15 -19.68
C LEU A 332 -6.06 -5.42 -20.47
N GLY A 333 -6.91 -5.81 -21.41
CA GLY A 333 -6.82 -7.05 -22.17
C GLY A 333 -7.20 -8.28 -21.36
N GLU A 334 -7.46 -9.40 -22.02
CA GLU A 334 -7.98 -10.63 -21.38
C GLU A 334 -7.02 -11.25 -20.36
N GLU A 335 -5.70 -11.13 -20.58
CA GLU A 335 -4.69 -11.67 -19.66
C GLU A 335 -4.11 -10.63 -18.68
N GLY A 336 -4.60 -9.39 -18.73
CA GLY A 336 -4.03 -8.28 -17.96
C GLY A 336 -4.04 -8.54 -16.46
N CYS A 337 -5.15 -9.02 -15.92
CA CYS A 337 -5.26 -9.34 -14.49
C CYS A 337 -4.27 -10.42 -14.04
N VAL A 338 -4.19 -11.53 -14.78
CA VAL A 338 -3.28 -12.64 -14.45
C VAL A 338 -1.83 -12.19 -14.54
N ARG A 339 -1.48 -11.47 -15.61
CA ARG A 339 -0.15 -10.90 -15.80
C ARG A 339 0.25 -9.95 -14.67
N ASN A 340 -0.71 -9.19 -14.14
CA ASN A 340 -0.49 -8.24 -13.07
C ASN A 340 -0.54 -8.88 -11.67
N GLY A 341 -0.86 -10.18 -11.55
CA GLY A 341 -0.77 -10.94 -10.31
C GLY A 341 -2.08 -11.26 -9.61
N PHE A 342 -3.23 -11.20 -10.30
CA PHE A 342 -4.54 -11.53 -9.71
C PHE A 342 -4.57 -12.89 -9.01
N ASP A 343 -3.91 -13.91 -9.57
CA ASP A 343 -3.89 -15.28 -9.05
C ASP A 343 -2.88 -15.48 -7.88
N SER A 344 -2.08 -14.46 -7.57
CA SER A 344 -1.08 -14.55 -6.50
C SER A 344 -1.61 -14.15 -5.11
N PHE A 345 -2.86 -13.74 -4.99
CA PHE A 345 -3.44 -13.15 -3.77
C PHE A 345 -3.12 -13.93 -2.48
N ASP A 346 -3.32 -15.25 -2.49
CA ASP A 346 -3.12 -16.10 -1.32
C ASP A 346 -1.64 -16.29 -0.92
N GLN A 347 -0.73 -15.83 -1.76
CA GLN A 347 0.72 -15.85 -1.51
C GLN A 347 1.25 -14.51 -0.98
N LEU A 348 0.35 -13.55 -0.74
CA LEU A 348 0.73 -12.19 -0.37
C LEU A 348 0.47 -11.89 1.11
N ALA A 349 1.42 -11.19 1.72
CA ALA A 349 1.23 -10.50 2.98
C ALA A 349 0.99 -9.01 2.68
N PHE A 350 -0.25 -8.55 2.78
CA PHE A 350 -0.59 -7.17 2.44
C PHE A 350 -0.03 -6.16 3.44
N TRP A 351 0.45 -5.03 2.95
CA TRP A 351 0.90 -3.91 3.77
C TRP A 351 -0.16 -3.50 4.78
N LYS A 352 0.26 -3.41 6.02
CA LYS A 352 -0.51 -2.78 7.10
C LYS A 352 0.44 -2.15 8.11
N THR A 353 -0.03 -1.13 8.80
CA THR A 353 0.77 -0.47 9.82
C THR A 353 1.00 -1.42 11.01
N PRO A 354 2.25 -1.70 11.42
CA PRO A 354 2.52 -2.43 12.65
C PRO A 354 1.86 -1.79 13.87
N GLN A 355 1.09 -2.58 14.62
CA GLN A 355 0.38 -2.15 15.82
C GLN A 355 1.03 -2.78 17.06
N SER A 356 1.12 -2.02 18.17
CA SER A 356 1.77 -2.53 19.38
C SER A 356 0.88 -3.46 20.23
N GLU A 357 -0.43 -3.46 20.01
CA GLU A 357 -1.42 -4.29 20.72
C GLU A 357 -1.09 -4.47 22.21
N GLY A 358 -1.23 -3.40 23.00
CA GLY A 358 -0.94 -3.42 24.42
C GLY A 358 0.53 -3.60 24.79
N GLY A 359 1.44 -3.35 23.85
CA GLY A 359 2.90 -3.47 24.06
C GLY A 359 3.46 -4.86 23.76
N GLN A 360 2.66 -5.77 23.20
CA GLN A 360 3.10 -7.12 22.84
C GLN A 360 4.03 -7.09 21.61
N TYR A 361 3.79 -6.18 20.66
CA TYR A 361 4.55 -6.04 19.43
C TYR A 361 5.27 -4.71 19.36
N VAL A 362 6.35 -4.68 18.56
CA VAL A 362 7.15 -3.47 18.36
C VAL A 362 6.38 -2.46 17.51
N PRO A 363 6.16 -1.22 18.00
CA PRO A 363 5.36 -0.23 17.31
C PRO A 363 6.05 0.33 16.06
N TYR A 364 5.27 0.80 15.09
CA TYR A 364 5.79 1.35 13.83
C TYR A 364 6.79 2.50 14.02
N SER A 365 6.62 3.33 15.04
CA SER A 365 7.58 4.40 15.36
C SER A 365 8.99 3.88 15.61
N ARG A 366 9.11 2.67 16.18
CA ARG A 366 10.39 1.98 16.40
C ARG A 366 10.95 1.46 15.07
N TRP A 367 10.09 0.95 14.17
CA TRP A 367 10.49 0.55 12.82
C TRP A 367 11.10 1.71 12.05
N VAL A 368 10.48 2.89 12.09
CA VAL A 368 11.00 4.11 11.46
C VAL A 368 12.40 4.46 12.01
N GLN A 369 12.58 4.48 13.33
CA GLN A 369 13.85 4.84 13.97
C GLN A 369 14.97 3.86 13.59
N ASP A 370 14.71 2.55 13.71
CA ASP A 370 15.72 1.53 13.47
C ASP A 370 16.04 1.38 11.97
N TYR A 371 15.05 1.57 11.08
CA TYR A 371 15.28 1.63 9.64
C TYR A 371 16.22 2.78 9.27
N ILE A 372 15.96 4.01 9.78
CA ILE A 372 16.82 5.17 9.56
C ILE A 372 18.25 4.90 10.09
N ALA A 373 18.38 4.23 11.24
CA ALA A 373 19.67 3.89 11.79
C ALA A 373 20.46 2.90 10.91
N ILE A 374 19.78 1.95 10.25
CA ILE A 374 20.42 1.04 9.29
C ILE A 374 20.85 1.80 8.05
N MET A 375 19.99 2.66 7.51
CA MET A 375 20.26 3.43 6.30
C MET A 375 21.36 4.47 6.49
N GLY A 376 21.43 5.11 7.66
CA GLY A 376 22.43 6.12 8.02
C GLY A 376 23.83 5.54 8.33
N GLY A 377 23.96 4.23 8.42
CA GLY A 377 25.22 3.54 8.69
C GLY A 377 26.18 3.39 7.49
N ARG A 378 25.95 4.10 6.40
CA ARG A 378 26.82 4.14 5.19
C ARG A 378 27.95 5.11 5.35
#